data_b493e211a67ff6927d0424430ae65809
#
_entry.id   b493e211a67ff6927d0424430ae65809
#
_cell.length_a   1.000
_cell.length_b   1.000
_cell.length_c   1.000
_cell.angle_alpha   90.00
_cell.angle_beta   90.00
_cell.angle_gamma   90.00
#
_symmetry.space_group_name_H-M   'P 1'
#
loop_
_entity.id
_entity.type
_entity.pdbx_description
1 polymer ?
#
loop_
_entity_poly.entity_id
_entity_poly.type
_entity_poly.pdbx_seq_one_letter_code
_entity_poly.pdbx_strand_id
1 'polypeptide(L)'
;MHDIKYIRNNFSEFKKQINNRNTEVNFDKILELDAKNRSLIQEKEKLESEKKTLSKQNDKSLFAKSKNLSKKIDKISEDQINESKKLNQILSQIPNIALEDVPVGKDEKSNKEIKKSGNIPNFKFKPKSHYELGENLNMLDFELATKTTGSRFVFVKDKLAQLERAISNFMIDTHINENGYKEISPPLFA
;
A
#
# COMPACT_ATOMS: atom_id res chain seq x y z
N MET A 1 -1.00 1.65 -5.01
CA MET A 1 0.22 1.89 -5.82
C MET A 1 -0.22 2.54 -7.13
N HIS A 2 0.52 3.53 -7.60
CA HIS A 2 0.16 4.27 -8.82
C HIS A 2 0.34 3.43 -10.08
N ASP A 3 -0.56 3.59 -11.06
CA ASP A 3 -0.42 2.97 -12.38
C ASP A 3 0.63 3.73 -13.21
N ILE A 4 1.70 3.04 -13.61
CA ILE A 4 2.78 3.63 -14.42
C ILE A 4 2.31 4.10 -15.80
N LYS A 5 1.26 3.49 -16.37
CA LYS A 5 0.68 3.94 -17.64
C LYS A 5 0.00 5.30 -17.47
N TYR A 6 -0.74 5.47 -16.36
CA TYR A 6 -1.34 6.75 -16.01
C TYR A 6 -0.28 7.83 -15.83
N ILE A 7 0.78 7.54 -15.04
CA ILE A 7 1.90 8.48 -14.82
C ILE A 7 2.50 8.92 -16.15
N ARG A 8 2.79 7.99 -17.04
CA ARG A 8 3.39 8.28 -18.36
C ARG A 8 2.53 9.17 -19.23
N ASN A 9 1.23 8.91 -19.26
CA ASN A 9 0.29 9.63 -20.10
C ASN A 9 -0.06 11.02 -19.54
N ASN A 10 0.04 11.20 -18.21
CA ASN A 10 -0.35 12.41 -17.50
C ASN A 10 0.78 12.99 -16.65
N PHE A 11 2.01 12.89 -17.12
CA PHE A 11 3.22 13.14 -16.33
C PHE A 11 3.25 14.51 -15.65
N SER A 12 2.96 15.58 -16.41
CA SER A 12 2.98 16.95 -15.90
C SER A 12 1.95 17.18 -14.80
N GLU A 13 0.75 16.65 -14.98
CA GLU A 13 -0.34 16.73 -14.02
C GLU A 13 0.01 15.92 -12.75
N PHE A 14 0.45 14.68 -12.94
CA PHE A 14 0.88 13.81 -11.84
C PHE A 14 2.00 14.46 -11.00
N LYS A 15 3.03 15.01 -11.66
CA LYS A 15 4.13 15.71 -11.00
C LYS A 15 3.64 16.90 -10.17
N LYS A 16 2.71 17.70 -10.72
CA LYS A 16 2.10 18.83 -10.00
C LYS A 16 1.35 18.36 -8.75
N GLN A 17 0.50 17.34 -8.89
CA GLN A 17 -0.30 16.81 -7.80
C GLN A 17 0.55 16.22 -6.66
N ILE A 18 1.63 15.49 -6.99
CA ILE A 18 2.53 14.95 -5.97
C ILE A 18 3.37 16.05 -5.31
N ASN A 19 3.82 17.06 -6.05
CA ASN A 19 4.54 18.20 -5.46
C ASN A 19 3.67 18.96 -4.44
N ASN A 20 2.35 19.01 -4.64
CA ASN A 20 1.41 19.59 -3.66
C ASN A 20 1.39 18.84 -2.32
N ARG A 21 1.94 17.61 -2.26
CA ARG A 21 2.07 16.80 -1.05
C ARG A 21 3.36 17.08 -0.26
N ASN A 22 4.17 18.06 -0.69
CA ASN A 22 5.47 18.39 -0.10
C ASN A 22 6.41 17.18 0.05
N THR A 23 6.42 16.30 -0.95
CA THR A 23 7.26 15.11 -0.99
C THR A 23 8.31 15.25 -2.09
N GLU A 24 9.53 14.85 -1.79
CA GLU A 24 10.61 14.79 -2.78
C GLU A 24 10.53 13.46 -3.53
N VAL A 25 10.20 13.53 -4.81
CA VAL A 25 10.13 12.37 -5.70
C VAL A 25 11.03 12.60 -6.92
N ASN A 26 11.89 11.64 -7.20
CA ASN A 26 12.71 11.67 -8.42
C ASN A 26 11.89 11.16 -9.62
N PHE A 27 11.14 12.05 -10.25
CA PHE A 27 10.27 11.73 -11.37
C PHE A 27 11.04 11.29 -12.63
N ASP A 28 12.22 11.84 -12.86
CA ASP A 28 13.03 11.48 -14.04
C ASP A 28 13.49 10.03 -13.95
N LYS A 29 13.82 9.57 -12.74
CA LYS A 29 14.20 8.19 -12.48
C LYS A 29 13.05 7.21 -12.72
N ILE A 30 11.82 7.61 -12.44
CA ILE A 30 10.62 6.79 -12.71
C ILE A 30 10.47 6.57 -14.21
N LEU A 31 10.58 7.63 -15.02
CA LEU A 31 10.46 7.54 -16.47
C LEU A 31 11.62 6.76 -17.10
N GLU A 32 12.84 6.92 -16.59
CA GLU A 32 14.02 6.17 -17.02
C GLU A 32 13.81 4.65 -16.79
N LEU A 33 13.41 4.27 -15.58
CA LEU A 33 13.19 2.87 -15.21
C LEU A 33 12.01 2.25 -16.00
N ASP A 34 10.93 3.01 -16.21
CA ASP A 34 9.82 2.57 -17.05
C ASP A 34 10.25 2.34 -18.49
N ALA A 35 11.00 3.28 -19.08
CA ALA A 35 11.51 3.15 -20.45
C ALA A 35 12.42 1.93 -20.60
N LYS A 36 13.34 1.72 -19.63
CA LYS A 36 14.26 0.58 -19.63
C LYS A 36 13.51 -0.75 -19.45
N ASN A 37 12.56 -0.81 -18.53
CA ASN A 37 11.72 -2.00 -18.31
C ASN A 37 10.94 -2.37 -19.59
N ARG A 38 10.35 -1.39 -20.28
CA ARG A 38 9.64 -1.62 -21.55
C ARG A 38 10.56 -2.09 -22.66
N SER A 39 11.76 -1.52 -22.77
CA SER A 39 12.75 -1.95 -23.76
C SER A 39 13.16 -3.39 -23.55
N LEU A 40 13.39 -3.82 -22.29
CA LEU A 40 13.72 -5.20 -21.96
C LEU A 40 12.57 -6.17 -22.27
N ILE A 41 11.32 -5.75 -22.03
CA ILE A 41 10.15 -6.55 -22.40
C ILE A 41 10.08 -6.76 -23.91
N GLN A 42 10.22 -5.68 -24.69
CA GLN A 42 10.20 -5.77 -26.16
C GLN A 42 11.32 -6.64 -26.72
N GLU A 43 12.53 -6.52 -26.16
CA GLU A 43 13.67 -7.34 -26.57
C GLU A 43 13.43 -8.81 -26.25
N LYS A 44 12.92 -9.11 -25.06
CA LYS A 44 12.53 -10.45 -24.65
C LYS A 44 11.50 -11.07 -25.60
N GLU A 45 10.41 -10.36 -25.87
CA GLU A 45 9.35 -10.81 -26.78
C GLU A 45 9.87 -11.10 -28.20
N LYS A 46 10.79 -10.26 -28.69
CA LYS A 46 11.44 -10.47 -29.97
C LYS A 46 12.27 -11.74 -30.01
N LEU A 47 13.08 -12.01 -28.98
CA LEU A 47 13.90 -13.22 -28.89
C LEU A 47 13.04 -14.46 -28.67
N GLU A 48 11.96 -14.39 -27.91
CA GLU A 48 11.01 -15.48 -27.74
C GLU A 48 10.30 -15.84 -29.06
N SER A 49 9.91 -14.83 -29.84
CA SER A 49 9.34 -15.01 -31.18
C SER A 49 10.35 -15.67 -32.14
N GLU A 50 11.62 -15.21 -32.13
CA GLU A 50 12.69 -15.82 -32.91
C GLU A 50 12.92 -17.28 -32.51
N LYS A 51 13.01 -17.56 -31.21
CA LYS A 51 13.15 -18.93 -30.69
C LYS A 51 11.98 -19.81 -31.11
N LYS A 52 10.74 -19.31 -31.05
CA LYS A 52 9.53 -20.04 -31.47
C LYS A 52 9.56 -20.39 -32.97
N THR A 53 10.08 -19.47 -33.80
CA THR A 53 10.23 -19.66 -35.23
C THR A 53 11.26 -20.75 -35.52
N LEU A 54 12.41 -20.72 -34.86
CA LEU A 54 13.46 -21.76 -34.99
C LEU A 54 12.96 -23.14 -34.56
N SER A 55 12.19 -23.21 -33.47
CA SER A 55 11.64 -24.47 -32.97
C SER A 55 10.65 -25.15 -33.93
N LYS A 56 9.97 -24.37 -34.78
CA LYS A 56 9.05 -24.90 -35.80
C LYS A 56 9.77 -25.54 -36.99
N GLN A 57 11.04 -25.24 -37.22
CA GLN A 57 11.80 -25.76 -38.36
C GLN A 57 12.31 -27.18 -38.15
N ASN A 58 12.19 -27.77 -36.95
CA ASN A 58 12.56 -29.13 -36.58
C ASN A 58 13.98 -29.57 -37.03
N ASP A 59 14.90 -28.61 -37.21
CA ASP A 59 16.26 -28.87 -37.68
C ASP A 59 17.21 -29.00 -36.48
N LYS A 60 17.84 -30.14 -36.33
CA LYS A 60 18.80 -30.45 -35.28
C LYS A 60 20.02 -29.50 -35.28
N SER A 61 20.40 -28.95 -36.44
CA SER A 61 21.51 -27.99 -36.58
C SER A 61 21.24 -26.69 -35.85
N LEU A 62 19.98 -26.34 -35.64
CA LEU A 62 19.53 -25.10 -34.96
C LEU A 62 19.47 -25.23 -33.43
N PHE A 63 19.71 -26.40 -32.87
CA PHE A 63 19.62 -26.63 -31.43
C PHE A 63 20.59 -25.75 -30.61
N ALA A 64 21.84 -25.61 -31.09
CA ALA A 64 22.83 -24.74 -30.45
C ALA A 64 22.38 -23.28 -30.44
N LYS A 65 21.78 -22.79 -31.54
CA LYS A 65 21.24 -21.42 -31.66
C LYS A 65 20.05 -21.23 -30.72
N SER A 66 19.14 -22.20 -30.65
CA SER A 66 17.99 -22.15 -29.72
C SER A 66 18.44 -22.13 -28.25
N LYS A 67 19.47 -22.92 -27.89
CA LYS A 67 20.05 -22.89 -26.53
C LYS A 67 20.69 -21.56 -26.19
N ASN A 68 21.37 -20.90 -27.13
CA ASN A 68 21.94 -19.57 -26.93
C ASN A 68 20.86 -18.49 -26.76
N LEU A 69 19.76 -18.59 -27.54
CA LEU A 69 18.62 -17.69 -27.37
C LEU A 69 17.98 -17.88 -25.99
N SER A 70 17.82 -19.10 -25.49
CA SER A 70 17.32 -19.33 -24.13
C SER A 70 18.16 -18.62 -23.08
N LYS A 71 19.49 -18.75 -23.12
CA LYS A 71 20.38 -18.07 -22.18
C LYS A 71 20.27 -16.54 -22.24
N LYS A 72 20.07 -15.97 -23.44
CA LYS A 72 19.84 -14.53 -23.61
C LYS A 72 18.50 -14.10 -23.02
N ILE A 73 17.45 -14.87 -23.28
CA ILE A 73 16.10 -14.64 -22.73
C ILE A 73 16.14 -14.69 -21.20
N ASP A 74 16.82 -15.68 -20.61
CA ASP A 74 16.95 -15.82 -19.17
C ASP A 74 17.63 -14.59 -18.56
N LYS A 75 18.75 -14.13 -19.14
CA LYS A 75 19.46 -12.94 -18.70
C LYS A 75 18.59 -11.68 -18.79
N ILE A 76 17.93 -11.46 -19.92
CA ILE A 76 17.04 -10.30 -20.11
C ILE A 76 15.87 -10.36 -19.13
N SER A 77 15.34 -11.55 -18.85
CA SER A 77 14.28 -11.75 -17.86
C SER A 77 14.74 -11.36 -16.46
N GLU A 78 15.96 -11.73 -16.06
CA GLU A 78 16.55 -11.34 -14.78
C GLU A 78 16.74 -9.83 -14.69
N ASP A 79 17.31 -9.22 -15.73
CA ASP A 79 17.49 -7.76 -15.80
C ASP A 79 16.14 -7.03 -15.73
N GLN A 80 15.12 -7.51 -16.45
CA GLN A 80 13.77 -6.94 -16.45
C GLN A 80 13.12 -7.04 -15.05
N ILE A 81 13.25 -8.19 -14.37
CA ILE A 81 12.73 -8.37 -13.01
C ILE A 81 13.41 -7.36 -12.05
N ASN A 82 14.72 -7.17 -12.18
CA ASN A 82 15.48 -6.25 -11.33
C ASN A 82 15.07 -4.79 -11.57
N GLU A 83 14.92 -4.35 -12.83
CA GLU A 83 14.47 -3.00 -13.14
C GLU A 83 13.01 -2.78 -12.71
N SER A 84 12.13 -3.77 -12.88
CA SER A 84 10.75 -3.73 -12.39
C SER A 84 10.67 -3.62 -10.86
N LYS A 85 11.51 -4.34 -10.13
CA LYS A 85 11.60 -4.22 -8.66
C LYS A 85 12.00 -2.81 -8.23
N LYS A 86 13.03 -2.21 -8.87
CA LYS A 86 13.46 -0.84 -8.58
C LYS A 86 12.34 0.17 -8.84
N LEU A 87 11.65 0.04 -9.97
CA LEU A 87 10.51 0.89 -10.31
C LEU A 87 9.39 0.77 -9.26
N ASN A 88 8.99 -0.45 -8.92
CA ASN A 88 7.95 -0.71 -7.94
C ASN A 88 8.33 -0.18 -6.54
N GLN A 89 9.60 -0.28 -6.16
CA GLN A 89 10.09 0.25 -4.89
C GLN A 89 9.93 1.78 -4.82
N ILE A 90 10.23 2.50 -5.90
CA ILE A 90 10.01 3.95 -5.95
C ILE A 90 8.51 4.26 -5.94
N LEU A 91 7.72 3.59 -6.77
CA LEU A 91 6.27 3.82 -6.86
C LEU A 91 5.53 3.55 -5.54
N SER A 92 6.02 2.59 -4.74
CA SER A 92 5.43 2.26 -3.43
C SER A 92 5.66 3.35 -2.37
N GLN A 93 6.65 4.21 -2.56
CA GLN A 93 6.98 5.30 -1.64
C GLN A 93 6.24 6.60 -1.98
N ILE A 94 5.63 6.69 -3.17
CA ILE A 94 4.89 7.87 -3.59
C ILE A 94 3.54 7.90 -2.88
N PRO A 95 3.20 9.01 -2.18
CA PRO A 95 1.90 9.14 -1.55
C PRO A 95 0.77 9.20 -2.58
N ASN A 96 -0.43 8.86 -2.18
CA ASN A 96 -1.61 8.97 -3.04
C ASN A 96 -1.86 10.44 -3.44
N ILE A 97 -2.42 10.63 -4.64
CA ILE A 97 -2.90 11.92 -5.09
C ILE A 97 -4.02 12.37 -4.16
N ALA A 98 -3.95 13.60 -3.68
CA ALA A 98 -5.03 14.22 -2.91
C ALA A 98 -6.21 14.57 -3.82
N LEU A 99 -7.41 14.57 -3.25
CA LEU A 99 -8.60 15.09 -3.95
C LEU A 99 -8.47 16.61 -4.16
N GLU A 100 -9.21 17.15 -5.13
CA GLU A 100 -9.10 18.55 -5.52
C GLU A 100 -9.54 19.53 -4.42
N ASP A 101 -10.42 19.10 -3.54
CA ASP A 101 -10.94 19.88 -2.41
C ASP A 101 -9.98 19.92 -1.20
N VAL A 102 -8.91 19.12 -1.22
CA VAL A 102 -7.89 19.11 -0.17
C VAL A 102 -6.97 20.32 -0.32
N PRO A 103 -6.86 21.19 0.68
CA PRO A 103 -5.99 22.36 0.61
C PRO A 103 -4.52 21.98 0.53
N VAL A 104 -3.75 22.71 -0.27
CA VAL A 104 -2.30 22.57 -0.33
C VAL A 104 -1.69 23.29 0.87
N GLY A 105 -0.88 22.58 1.66
CA GLY A 105 -0.25 23.13 2.85
C GLY A 105 0.93 22.31 3.34
N LYS A 106 1.73 22.89 4.23
CA LYS A 106 2.93 22.24 4.79
C LYS A 106 2.62 21.39 6.03
N ASP A 107 1.62 21.78 6.78
CA ASP A 107 1.26 21.16 8.05
C ASP A 107 -0.26 21.23 8.30
N GLU A 108 -0.69 20.73 9.45
CA GLU A 108 -2.09 20.70 9.88
C GLU A 108 -2.76 22.07 10.00
N LYS A 109 -1.99 23.15 10.12
CA LYS A 109 -2.53 24.52 10.19
C LYS A 109 -3.13 24.97 8.87
N SER A 110 -2.75 24.33 7.79
CA SER A 110 -3.31 24.56 6.45
C SER A 110 -4.62 23.81 6.23
N ASN A 111 -5.05 22.95 7.17
CA ASN A 111 -6.29 22.20 7.06
C ASN A 111 -7.51 23.15 7.13
N LYS A 112 -8.50 22.87 6.26
CA LYS A 112 -9.78 23.59 6.25
C LYS A 112 -10.79 22.82 7.09
N GLU A 113 -11.33 23.48 8.14
CA GLU A 113 -12.45 22.91 8.90
C GLU A 113 -13.69 22.82 7.99
N ILE A 114 -14.17 21.63 7.73
CA ILE A 114 -15.34 21.41 6.87
C ILE A 114 -16.64 21.49 7.66
N LYS A 115 -16.65 20.93 8.88
CA LYS A 115 -17.84 20.88 9.73
C LYS A 115 -17.44 20.82 11.20
N LYS A 116 -18.16 21.57 12.01
CA LYS A 116 -18.11 21.48 13.46
C LYS A 116 -19.48 21.05 13.97
N SER A 117 -19.54 20.04 14.83
CA SER A 117 -20.78 19.51 15.38
C SER A 117 -20.67 19.38 16.90
N GLY A 118 -21.72 19.79 17.60
CA GLY A 118 -21.77 19.79 19.07
C GLY A 118 -20.95 20.88 19.74
N ASN A 119 -21.00 20.88 21.04
CA ASN A 119 -20.26 21.81 21.91
C ASN A 119 -19.19 21.02 22.69
N ILE A 120 -18.00 21.60 22.82
CA ILE A 120 -16.97 21.03 23.67
C ILE A 120 -17.37 21.27 25.11
N PRO A 121 -17.56 20.23 25.95
CA PRO A 121 -17.93 20.41 27.34
C PRO A 121 -16.81 21.11 28.10
N ASN A 122 -17.22 22.10 28.93
CA ASN A 122 -16.29 22.77 29.81
C ASN A 122 -16.36 22.15 31.20
N PHE A 123 -15.34 21.36 31.55
CA PHE A 123 -15.27 20.73 32.85
C PHE A 123 -14.68 21.67 33.90
N LYS A 124 -15.28 21.67 35.09
CA LYS A 124 -14.74 22.39 36.28
C LYS A 124 -13.55 21.66 36.93
N PHE A 125 -13.14 20.55 36.39
CA PHE A 125 -12.02 19.74 36.84
C PHE A 125 -11.14 19.37 35.64
N LYS A 126 -9.90 18.96 35.90
CA LYS A 126 -8.99 18.46 34.87
C LYS A 126 -9.39 17.05 34.46
N PRO A 127 -9.89 16.80 33.23
CA PRO A 127 -10.28 15.46 32.79
C PRO A 127 -9.04 14.57 32.67
N LYS A 128 -9.20 13.32 33.08
CA LYS A 128 -8.19 12.28 32.85
C LYS A 128 -8.24 11.75 31.42
N SER A 129 -7.12 11.28 30.91
CA SER A 129 -7.07 10.61 29.63
C SER A 129 -7.79 9.24 29.68
N HIS A 130 -8.14 8.69 28.51
CA HIS A 130 -8.83 7.41 28.43
C HIS A 130 -8.00 6.27 29.01
N TYR A 131 -6.69 6.27 28.83
CA TYR A 131 -5.81 5.24 29.41
C TYR A 131 -5.72 5.36 30.93
N GLU A 132 -5.59 6.57 31.48
CA GLU A 132 -5.62 6.78 32.95
C GLU A 132 -6.96 6.33 33.57
N LEU A 133 -8.07 6.55 32.87
CA LEU A 133 -9.38 6.06 33.31
C LEU A 133 -9.43 4.52 33.29
N GLY A 134 -8.95 3.90 32.22
CA GLY A 134 -8.92 2.46 32.08
C GLY A 134 -8.05 1.74 33.13
N GLU A 135 -6.88 2.30 33.45
CA GLU A 135 -6.00 1.80 34.50
C GLU A 135 -6.63 1.97 35.89
N ASN A 136 -7.18 3.15 36.19
CA ASN A 136 -7.86 3.41 37.48
C ASN A 136 -9.06 2.48 37.72
N LEU A 137 -9.73 2.06 36.65
CA LEU A 137 -10.83 1.09 36.71
C LEU A 137 -10.32 -0.37 36.66
N ASN A 138 -9.01 -0.61 36.60
CA ASN A 138 -8.39 -1.92 36.44
C ASN A 138 -8.86 -2.66 35.16
N MET A 139 -9.30 -1.94 34.15
CA MET A 139 -9.79 -2.50 32.87
C MET A 139 -8.75 -2.46 31.76
N LEU A 140 -7.66 -1.71 31.91
CA LEU A 140 -6.48 -1.71 31.05
C LEU A 140 -5.24 -2.10 31.84
N ASP A 141 -4.35 -2.88 31.25
CA ASP A 141 -3.12 -3.37 31.87
C ASP A 141 -1.95 -3.31 30.89
N PHE A 142 -1.20 -2.22 30.96
CA PHE A 142 -0.03 -1.99 30.11
C PHE A 142 1.21 -2.70 30.64
N GLU A 143 1.29 -2.88 31.97
CA GLU A 143 2.45 -3.55 32.59
C GLU A 143 2.49 -5.03 32.21
N LEU A 144 1.36 -5.73 32.32
CA LEU A 144 1.24 -7.11 31.91
C LEU A 144 1.52 -7.29 30.42
N ALA A 145 1.02 -6.39 29.57
CA ALA A 145 1.27 -6.41 28.13
C ALA A 145 2.75 -6.20 27.80
N THR A 146 3.43 -5.32 28.52
CA THR A 146 4.88 -5.08 28.33
C THR A 146 5.69 -6.34 28.65
N LYS A 147 5.31 -7.08 29.68
CA LYS A 147 5.98 -8.34 30.10
C LYS A 147 5.80 -9.48 29.11
N THR A 148 4.65 -9.52 28.42
CA THR A 148 4.29 -10.67 27.57
C THR A 148 4.48 -10.41 26.09
N THR A 149 4.20 -9.19 25.62
CA THR A 149 4.08 -8.89 24.19
C THR A 149 4.95 -7.69 23.77
N GLY A 150 5.04 -6.67 24.61
CA GLY A 150 5.85 -5.46 24.35
C GLY A 150 5.15 -4.16 24.74
N SER A 151 5.90 -3.04 24.72
CA SER A 151 5.50 -1.74 25.27
C SER A 151 4.37 -1.01 24.53
N ARG A 152 3.95 -1.50 23.34
CA ARG A 152 2.88 -0.86 22.54
C ARG A 152 1.58 -1.66 22.55
N PHE A 153 1.46 -2.61 23.46
CA PHE A 153 0.28 -3.44 23.62
C PHE A 153 -0.42 -3.13 24.95
N VAL A 154 -1.67 -3.53 25.04
CA VAL A 154 -2.49 -3.40 26.25
C VAL A 154 -3.38 -4.63 26.40
N PHE A 155 -3.53 -5.11 27.65
CA PHE A 155 -4.57 -6.08 27.96
C PHE A 155 -5.85 -5.35 28.35
N VAL A 156 -6.92 -5.62 27.62
CA VAL A 156 -8.27 -5.11 27.90
C VAL A 156 -8.97 -6.17 28.74
N LYS A 157 -9.52 -5.76 29.89
CA LYS A 157 -10.08 -6.69 30.90
C LYS A 157 -11.54 -6.38 31.20
N ASP A 158 -12.23 -7.38 31.76
CA ASP A 158 -13.57 -7.33 32.35
C ASP A 158 -14.61 -6.61 31.42
N LYS A 159 -15.31 -5.65 31.94
CA LYS A 159 -16.40 -4.94 31.24
C LYS A 159 -15.97 -4.21 29.98
N LEU A 160 -14.73 -3.73 29.95
CA LEU A 160 -14.18 -3.09 28.75
C LEU A 160 -13.94 -4.10 27.63
N ALA A 161 -13.45 -5.31 27.96
CA ALA A 161 -13.31 -6.40 26.99
C ALA A 161 -14.68 -6.88 26.45
N GLN A 162 -15.71 -6.92 27.33
CA GLN A 162 -17.07 -7.21 26.88
C GLN A 162 -17.61 -6.13 25.94
N LEU A 163 -17.35 -4.86 26.24
CA LEU A 163 -17.77 -3.72 25.40
C LEU A 163 -17.08 -3.75 24.05
N GLU A 164 -15.77 -4.00 24.00
CA GLU A 164 -15.02 -4.12 22.75
C GLU A 164 -15.61 -5.19 21.83
N ARG A 165 -15.88 -6.36 22.37
CA ARG A 165 -16.53 -7.45 21.63
C ARG A 165 -17.94 -7.07 21.16
N ALA A 166 -18.73 -6.43 22.02
CA ALA A 166 -20.07 -5.99 21.68
C ALA A 166 -20.07 -4.95 20.54
N ILE A 167 -19.13 -4.00 20.57
CA ILE A 167 -18.98 -3.01 19.52
C ILE A 167 -18.55 -3.68 18.20
N SER A 168 -17.62 -4.64 18.26
CA SER A 168 -17.17 -5.37 17.06
C SER A 168 -18.32 -6.11 16.41
N ASN A 169 -19.13 -6.83 17.17
CA ASN A 169 -20.31 -7.52 16.67
C ASN A 169 -21.34 -6.52 16.10
N PHE A 170 -21.61 -5.43 16.79
CA PHE A 170 -22.51 -4.39 16.32
C PHE A 170 -22.08 -3.80 14.96
N MET A 171 -20.78 -3.55 14.78
CA MET A 171 -20.25 -3.04 13.51
C MET A 171 -20.42 -4.08 12.38
N ILE A 172 -20.14 -5.36 12.64
CA ILE A 172 -20.33 -6.44 11.66
C ILE A 172 -21.81 -6.52 11.28
N ASP A 173 -22.70 -6.61 12.25
CA ASP A 173 -24.15 -6.73 12.04
C ASP A 173 -24.71 -5.53 11.25
N THR A 174 -24.26 -4.31 11.58
CA THR A 174 -24.67 -3.10 10.84
C THR A 174 -24.24 -3.18 9.38
N HIS A 175 -22.99 -3.59 9.10
CA HIS A 175 -22.54 -3.71 7.73
C HIS A 175 -23.25 -4.79 6.93
N ILE A 176 -23.58 -5.92 7.55
CA ILE A 176 -24.35 -7.00 6.90
C ILE A 176 -25.78 -6.54 6.62
N ASN A 177 -26.46 -5.99 7.63
CA ASN A 177 -27.88 -5.71 7.55
C ASN A 177 -28.21 -4.42 6.79
N GLU A 178 -27.37 -3.38 6.89
CA GLU A 178 -27.67 -2.06 6.35
C GLU A 178 -26.84 -1.69 5.11
N ASN A 179 -25.61 -2.23 4.99
CA ASN A 179 -24.68 -1.84 3.94
C ASN A 179 -24.42 -2.92 2.88
N GLY A 180 -25.16 -4.04 2.91
CA GLY A 180 -25.11 -5.10 1.90
C GLY A 180 -23.81 -5.91 1.87
N TYR A 181 -22.99 -5.87 2.93
CA TYR A 181 -21.80 -6.71 3.05
C TYR A 181 -22.17 -8.16 3.31
N LYS A 182 -21.26 -9.08 2.98
CA LYS A 182 -21.38 -10.51 3.32
C LYS A 182 -20.29 -10.87 4.30
N GLU A 183 -20.68 -11.48 5.42
CA GLU A 183 -19.72 -12.02 6.36
C GLU A 183 -19.03 -13.26 5.79
N ILE A 184 -17.71 -13.32 5.96
CA ILE A 184 -16.87 -14.46 5.59
C ILE A 184 -15.98 -14.79 6.78
N SER A 185 -16.00 -16.04 7.22
CA SER A 185 -15.06 -16.56 8.23
C SER A 185 -13.94 -17.33 7.54
N PRO A 186 -12.77 -16.70 7.30
CA PRO A 186 -11.65 -17.39 6.69
C PRO A 186 -10.98 -18.34 7.69
N PRO A 187 -10.26 -19.38 7.22
CA PRO A 187 -9.43 -20.19 8.10
C PRO A 187 -8.32 -19.34 8.74
N LEU A 188 -8.02 -19.60 10.01
CA LEU A 188 -7.01 -18.86 10.79
C LEU A 188 -5.59 -19.00 10.25
N PHE A 189 -5.32 -20.12 9.58
CA PHE A 189 -4.03 -20.42 8.94
C PHE A 189 -4.30 -20.80 7.48
N ALA A 190 -3.70 -20.05 6.56
CA ALA A 190 -3.71 -20.32 5.13
C ALA A 190 -2.29 -20.60 4.63
#